data_00be6712d20f6e2ece890ca306277bb5
#
_entry.id   00be6712d20f6e2ece890ca306277bb5
#
_cell.length_a   1.000
_cell.length_b   1.000
_cell.length_c   1.000
_cell.angle_alpha   90.00
_cell.angle_beta   90.00
_cell.angle_gamma   90.00
#
_symmetry.space_group_name_H-M   'P 1'
#
loop_
_entity.id
_entity.type
_entity.pdbx_description
1 polymer ?
#
loop_
_entity_poly.entity_id
_entity_poly.type
_entity_poly.pdbx_seq_one_letter_code
_entity_poly.pdbx_strand_id
1 'polypeptide(L)'
;MNPAQKALWYIEGHLNRSLTLDDIAAVAGVSRFHLVRAFAEATGFSVMRYVRARRLSEAARELAAGAPDILTLALDADYGSHEAFTRAFRDHFGVTPETVRATTCLTTLKLQEPITMISTALDHLDPPRIATGKADRKSTR
;
A
#
# COMPACT_ATOMS: atom_id res chain seq x y z
N MET A 1 5.10 -0.34 19.55
CA MET A 1 4.79 -0.80 18.18
C MET A 1 5.61 -2.04 17.84
N ASN A 2 4.96 -3.02 17.22
CA ASN A 2 5.70 -4.17 16.70
C ASN A 2 6.32 -3.84 15.34
N PRO A 3 7.18 -4.72 14.81
CA PRO A 3 7.87 -4.40 13.54
C PRO A 3 6.93 -4.11 12.37
N ALA A 4 5.81 -4.85 12.27
CA ALA A 4 4.86 -4.61 11.19
C ALA A 4 4.21 -3.24 11.30
N GLN A 5 3.85 -2.82 12.50
CA GLN A 5 3.26 -1.50 12.73
C GLN A 5 4.24 -0.39 12.38
N LYS A 6 5.51 -0.54 12.79
CA LYS A 6 6.54 0.44 12.46
C LYS A 6 6.74 0.55 10.95
N ALA A 7 6.73 -0.61 10.27
CA ALA A 7 6.87 -0.64 8.82
C ALA A 7 5.71 0.06 8.14
N LEU A 8 4.49 -0.23 8.57
CA LEU A 8 3.29 0.40 7.98
C LEU A 8 3.32 1.91 8.16
N TRP A 9 3.68 2.37 9.36
CA TRP A 9 3.77 3.79 9.64
C TRP A 9 4.81 4.47 8.74
N TYR A 10 5.98 3.86 8.64
CA TYR A 10 7.07 4.43 7.85
C TYR A 10 6.71 4.46 6.36
N ILE A 11 6.16 3.36 5.85
CA ILE A 11 5.75 3.28 4.44
C ILE A 11 4.77 4.38 4.10
N GLU A 12 3.76 4.58 4.93
CA GLU A 12 2.72 5.55 4.63
C GLU A 12 3.27 6.98 4.57
N GLY A 13 4.26 7.28 5.39
CA GLY A 13 4.87 8.60 5.40
C GLY A 13 5.88 8.84 4.27
N HIS A 14 6.22 7.80 3.50
CA HIS A 14 7.31 7.90 2.51
C HIS A 14 6.91 7.32 1.14
N LEU A 15 5.61 7.29 0.84
CA LEU A 15 5.14 6.69 -0.42
C LEU A 15 5.69 7.40 -1.65
N ASN A 16 5.90 8.71 -1.58
CA ASN A 16 6.41 9.49 -2.70
C ASN A 16 7.93 9.60 -2.73
N ARG A 17 8.60 8.71 -2.01
CA ARG A 17 10.07 8.66 -1.98
C ARG A 17 10.52 7.25 -2.30
N SER A 18 11.79 7.12 -2.60
CA SER A 18 12.39 5.79 -2.81
C SER A 18 12.38 5.03 -1.48
N LEU A 19 11.91 3.80 -1.50
CA LEU A 19 11.84 2.94 -0.33
C LEU A 19 12.49 1.60 -0.66
N THR A 20 13.43 1.17 0.16
CA THR A 20 14.00 -0.15 0.03
C THR A 20 13.57 -1.00 1.20
N LEU A 21 13.62 -2.32 1.02
CA LEU A 21 13.31 -3.24 2.10
C LEU A 21 14.25 -3.03 3.28
N ASP A 22 15.54 -2.74 3.00
CA ASP A 22 16.52 -2.48 4.04
C ASP A 22 16.20 -1.22 4.85
N ASP A 23 15.74 -0.16 4.18
CA ASP A 23 15.33 1.06 4.87
C ASP A 23 14.19 0.78 5.85
N ILE A 24 13.20 0.05 5.38
CA ILE A 24 12.04 -0.27 6.21
C ILE A 24 12.43 -1.16 7.38
N ALA A 25 13.30 -2.14 7.14
CA ALA A 25 13.77 -3.03 8.20
C ALA A 25 14.53 -2.26 9.27
N ALA A 26 15.37 -1.30 8.84
CA ALA A 26 16.13 -0.48 9.77
C ALA A 26 15.22 0.31 10.69
N VAL A 27 14.17 0.92 10.14
CA VAL A 27 13.20 1.68 10.93
C VAL A 27 12.45 0.76 11.90
N ALA A 28 12.11 -0.44 11.44
CA ALA A 28 11.42 -1.42 12.27
C ALA A 28 12.32 -2.05 13.33
N GLY A 29 13.63 -1.85 13.21
CA GLY A 29 14.58 -2.36 14.19
C GLY A 29 14.83 -3.86 14.10
N VAL A 30 14.65 -4.45 12.93
CA VAL A 30 14.78 -5.89 12.71
C VAL A 30 15.54 -6.17 11.43
N SER A 31 15.94 -7.43 11.23
CA SER A 31 16.56 -7.84 9.99
C SER A 31 15.52 -7.85 8.87
N ARG A 32 16.00 -7.81 7.63
CA ARG A 32 15.15 -7.89 6.46
C ARG A 32 14.30 -9.16 6.49
N PHE A 33 14.91 -10.29 6.85
CA PHE A 33 14.19 -11.56 6.90
C PHE A 33 13.09 -11.55 7.96
N HIS A 34 13.39 -10.98 9.12
CA HIS A 34 12.39 -10.87 10.19
C HIS A 34 11.24 -9.96 9.77
N LEU A 35 11.57 -8.84 9.12
CA LEU A 35 10.55 -7.91 8.64
C LEU A 35 9.60 -8.59 7.67
N VAL A 36 10.16 -9.29 6.67
CA VAL A 36 9.33 -9.95 5.65
C VAL A 36 8.34 -10.91 6.30
N ARG A 37 8.84 -11.72 7.24
CA ARG A 37 7.99 -12.68 7.92
C ARG A 37 6.95 -12.01 8.79
N ALA A 38 7.35 -11.05 9.61
CA ALA A 38 6.44 -10.36 10.51
C ALA A 38 5.36 -9.60 9.76
N PHE A 39 5.76 -8.96 8.67
CA PHE A 39 4.82 -8.19 7.87
C PHE A 39 3.79 -9.11 7.18
N ALA A 40 4.25 -10.23 6.62
CA ALA A 40 3.36 -11.18 5.98
C ALA A 40 2.38 -11.80 6.98
N GLU A 41 2.86 -12.13 8.18
CA GLU A 41 2.00 -12.68 9.22
C GLU A 41 0.94 -11.68 9.69
N ALA A 42 1.32 -10.41 9.78
CA ALA A 42 0.42 -9.38 10.29
C ALA A 42 -0.58 -8.88 9.24
N THR A 43 -0.18 -8.82 7.97
CA THR A 43 -0.98 -8.16 6.93
C THR A 43 -1.43 -9.08 5.81
N GLY A 44 -0.77 -10.20 5.63
CA GLY A 44 -1.02 -11.08 4.49
C GLY A 44 -0.33 -10.65 3.21
N PHE A 45 0.45 -9.58 3.24
CA PHE A 45 1.13 -9.04 2.05
C PHE A 45 2.64 -9.17 2.17
N SER A 46 3.32 -9.26 1.03
CA SER A 46 4.75 -8.97 1.04
C SER A 46 4.91 -7.45 1.14
N VAL A 47 6.03 -7.02 1.76
CA VAL A 47 6.26 -5.60 2.02
C VAL A 47 6.20 -4.78 0.73
N MET A 48 6.98 -5.18 -0.28
CA MET A 48 7.08 -4.37 -1.49
C MET A 48 5.84 -4.44 -2.37
N ARG A 49 5.10 -5.53 -2.32
CA ARG A 49 3.80 -5.59 -3.01
C ARG A 49 2.82 -4.61 -2.38
N TYR A 50 2.83 -4.53 -1.06
CA TYR A 50 1.99 -3.56 -0.36
C TYR A 50 2.37 -2.13 -0.72
N VAL A 51 3.68 -1.83 -0.73
CA VAL A 51 4.16 -0.49 -1.12
C VAL A 51 3.68 -0.14 -2.52
N ARG A 52 3.84 -1.08 -3.46
CA ARG A 52 3.39 -0.84 -4.85
C ARG A 52 1.89 -0.59 -4.91
N ALA A 53 1.11 -1.43 -4.25
CA ALA A 53 -0.35 -1.28 -4.26
C ALA A 53 -0.78 0.07 -3.69
N ARG A 54 -0.14 0.51 -2.61
CA ARG A 54 -0.43 1.80 -2.01
C ARG A 54 -0.08 2.95 -2.94
N ARG A 55 1.11 2.89 -3.57
CA ARG A 55 1.54 3.94 -4.50
C ARG A 55 0.60 4.06 -5.69
N LEU A 56 0.23 2.93 -6.28
CA LEU A 56 -0.67 2.94 -7.43
C LEU A 56 -2.06 3.42 -7.04
N SER A 57 -2.51 3.07 -5.84
CA SER A 57 -3.83 3.51 -5.36
C SER A 57 -3.88 5.01 -5.12
N GLU A 58 -2.80 5.58 -4.55
CA GLU A 58 -2.76 7.04 -4.36
C GLU A 58 -2.68 7.75 -5.69
N ALA A 59 -1.92 7.20 -6.64
CA ALA A 59 -1.86 7.78 -7.99
C ALA A 59 -3.24 7.75 -8.65
N ALA A 60 -3.99 6.65 -8.48
CA ALA A 60 -5.34 6.56 -9.02
C ALA A 60 -6.25 7.64 -8.47
N ARG A 61 -6.15 7.93 -7.17
CA ARG A 61 -6.94 8.99 -6.56
C ARG A 61 -6.61 10.36 -7.15
N GLU A 62 -5.33 10.64 -7.35
CA GLU A 62 -4.91 11.91 -7.94
C GLU A 62 -5.34 12.03 -9.39
N LEU A 63 -5.30 10.93 -10.14
CA LEU A 63 -5.79 10.93 -11.52
C LEU A 63 -7.28 11.23 -11.57
N ALA A 64 -8.06 10.59 -10.71
CA ALA A 64 -9.50 10.82 -10.66
C ALA A 64 -9.83 12.25 -10.21
N ALA A 65 -8.95 12.85 -9.43
CA ALA A 65 -9.10 14.25 -9.01
C ALA A 65 -8.64 15.24 -10.10
N GLY A 66 -8.19 14.74 -11.24
CA GLY A 66 -7.83 15.58 -12.38
C GLY A 66 -6.39 16.00 -12.44
N ALA A 67 -5.48 15.22 -11.85
CA ALA A 67 -4.06 15.55 -11.92
C ALA A 67 -3.64 15.78 -13.37
N PRO A 68 -2.93 16.87 -13.65
CA PRO A 68 -2.65 17.24 -15.03
C PRO A 68 -1.49 16.48 -15.66
N ASP A 69 -0.56 15.97 -14.85
CA ASP A 69 0.69 15.41 -15.36
C ASP A 69 0.92 13.99 -14.88
N ILE A 70 0.73 13.04 -15.78
CA ILE A 70 0.90 11.63 -15.46
C ILE A 70 2.38 11.31 -15.20
N LEU A 71 3.30 11.97 -15.89
CA LEU A 71 4.73 11.72 -15.66
C LEU A 71 5.13 12.10 -14.23
N THR A 72 4.62 13.20 -13.71
CA THR A 72 4.90 13.59 -12.32
C THR A 72 4.38 12.53 -11.36
N LEU A 73 3.18 12.01 -11.59
CA LEU A 73 2.65 10.93 -10.75
C LEU A 73 3.51 9.68 -10.84
N ALA A 74 3.99 9.36 -12.04
CA ALA A 74 4.86 8.20 -12.22
C ALA A 74 6.14 8.33 -11.40
N LEU A 75 6.76 9.49 -11.44
CA LEU A 75 8.00 9.73 -10.70
C LEU A 75 7.75 9.73 -9.19
N ASP A 76 6.65 10.31 -8.74
CA ASP A 76 6.27 10.30 -7.32
C ASP A 76 6.02 8.88 -6.81
N ALA A 77 5.54 8.01 -7.69
CA ALA A 77 5.30 6.61 -7.34
C ALA A 77 6.56 5.75 -7.48
N ASP A 78 7.69 6.38 -7.74
CA ASP A 78 9.01 5.73 -7.85
C ASP A 78 9.14 4.86 -9.10
N TYR A 79 8.50 5.26 -10.19
CA TYR A 79 8.71 4.64 -11.50
C TYR A 79 9.63 5.51 -12.32
N GLY A 80 10.52 4.88 -13.08
CA GLY A 80 11.52 5.62 -13.84
C GLY A 80 11.02 6.27 -15.10
N SER A 81 9.80 5.93 -15.55
CA SER A 81 9.26 6.46 -16.78
C SER A 81 7.75 6.36 -16.80
N HIS A 82 7.15 7.13 -17.71
CA HIS A 82 5.70 7.09 -17.94
C HIS A 82 5.28 5.68 -18.40
N GLU A 83 6.08 5.06 -19.24
CA GLU A 83 5.75 3.73 -19.76
C GLU A 83 5.75 2.66 -18.68
N ALA A 84 6.76 2.71 -17.80
CA ALA A 84 6.84 1.75 -16.70
C ALA A 84 5.65 1.90 -15.75
N PHE A 85 5.28 3.13 -15.45
CA PHE A 85 4.13 3.43 -14.60
C PHE A 85 2.84 2.93 -15.24
N THR A 86 2.64 3.24 -16.54
CA THR A 86 1.43 2.83 -17.25
C THR A 86 1.29 1.30 -17.25
N ARG A 87 2.40 0.60 -17.49
CA ARG A 87 2.37 -0.87 -17.48
C ARG A 87 1.99 -1.41 -16.11
N ALA A 88 2.63 -0.91 -15.06
CA ALA A 88 2.35 -1.36 -13.70
C ALA A 88 0.90 -1.04 -13.29
N PHE A 89 0.43 0.15 -13.64
CA PHE A 89 -0.91 0.59 -13.33
C PHE A 89 -1.95 -0.31 -14.02
N ARG A 90 -1.75 -0.56 -15.32
CA ARG A 90 -2.66 -1.42 -16.07
C ARG A 90 -2.63 -2.85 -15.57
N ASP A 91 -1.45 -3.37 -15.24
CA ASP A 91 -1.34 -4.73 -14.69
C ASP A 91 -2.07 -4.84 -13.35
N HIS A 92 -2.04 -3.79 -12.57
CA HIS A 92 -2.65 -3.81 -11.24
C HIS A 92 -4.17 -3.58 -11.28
N PHE A 93 -4.62 -2.61 -12.06
CA PHE A 93 -6.03 -2.19 -12.07
C PHE A 93 -6.82 -2.64 -13.30
N GLY A 94 -6.16 -3.07 -14.36
CA GLY A 94 -6.83 -3.47 -15.58
C GLY A 94 -7.21 -2.33 -16.50
N VAL A 95 -6.89 -1.09 -16.13
CA VAL A 95 -7.14 0.11 -16.96
C VAL A 95 -5.91 0.99 -16.94
N THR A 96 -5.81 1.91 -17.91
CA THR A 96 -4.66 2.80 -17.99
C THR A 96 -4.87 4.05 -17.13
N PRO A 97 -3.76 4.72 -16.74
CA PRO A 97 -3.88 5.98 -16.00
C PRO A 97 -4.69 7.03 -16.78
N GLU A 98 -4.52 7.09 -18.09
CA GLU A 98 -5.24 8.04 -18.93
C GLU A 98 -6.75 7.82 -18.83
N THR A 99 -7.18 6.55 -18.79
CA THR A 99 -8.58 6.22 -18.66
C THR A 99 -9.16 6.72 -17.34
N VAL A 100 -8.42 6.50 -16.25
CA VAL A 100 -8.89 6.96 -14.92
C VAL A 100 -9.00 8.48 -14.89
N ARG A 101 -8.01 9.18 -15.45
CA ARG A 101 -8.06 10.64 -15.48
C ARG A 101 -9.24 11.15 -16.30
N ALA A 102 -9.52 10.50 -17.43
CA ALA A 102 -10.60 10.92 -18.31
C ALA A 102 -11.96 10.66 -17.70
N THR A 103 -12.16 9.52 -17.06
CA THR A 103 -13.45 9.14 -16.48
C THR A 103 -13.66 9.69 -15.08
N THR A 104 -12.59 10.06 -14.38
CA THR A 104 -12.61 10.51 -12.98
C THR A 104 -13.35 9.56 -12.05
N CYS A 105 -13.32 8.27 -12.37
CA CYS A 105 -14.11 7.26 -11.65
C CYS A 105 -13.20 6.21 -11.06
N LEU A 106 -13.37 5.92 -9.75
CA LEU A 106 -12.59 4.93 -9.03
C LEU A 106 -13.41 3.70 -8.64
N THR A 107 -14.71 3.68 -8.94
CA THR A 107 -15.60 2.65 -8.39
C THR A 107 -15.27 1.24 -8.86
N THR A 108 -14.63 1.11 -10.02
CA THR A 108 -14.27 -0.20 -10.55
C THR A 108 -12.88 -0.66 -10.14
N LEU A 109 -12.14 0.18 -9.45
CA LEU A 109 -10.75 -0.12 -9.07
C LEU A 109 -10.68 -0.69 -7.66
N LYS A 110 -9.84 -1.71 -7.49
CA LYS A 110 -9.57 -2.26 -6.17
C LYS A 110 -8.41 -1.50 -5.54
N LEU A 111 -8.72 -0.39 -4.89
CA LEU A 111 -7.71 0.43 -4.26
C LEU A 111 -7.24 -0.22 -2.96
N GLN A 112 -5.93 -0.13 -2.72
CA GLN A 112 -5.36 -0.59 -1.45
C GLN A 112 -5.37 0.58 -0.47
N GLU A 113 -6.21 0.47 0.54
CA GLU A 113 -6.25 1.46 1.61
C GLU A 113 -5.08 1.24 2.55
N PRO A 114 -4.67 2.28 3.28
CA PRO A 114 -3.64 2.09 4.30
C PRO A 114 -4.10 1.08 5.33
N ILE A 115 -3.25 0.11 5.64
CA ILE A 115 -3.54 -0.81 6.71
C ILE A 115 -3.20 -0.14 8.02
N THR A 116 -4.17 -0.08 8.94
CA THR A 116 -3.98 0.48 10.25
C THR A 116 -4.08 -0.64 11.27
N MET A 117 -3.08 -0.77 12.13
CA MET A 117 -3.07 -1.81 13.14
C MET A 117 -3.41 -1.23 14.49
N ILE A 118 -4.41 -1.83 15.13
CA ILE A 118 -4.85 -1.43 16.46
C ILE A 118 -3.92 -2.07 17.48
N SER A 119 -3.69 -1.38 18.59
CA SER A 119 -2.86 -1.94 19.65
C SER A 119 -3.47 -3.23 20.19
N THR A 120 -2.62 -4.10 20.74
CA THR A 120 -3.07 -5.37 21.28
C THR A 120 -4.18 -5.20 22.30
N ALA A 121 -4.07 -4.17 23.13
CA ALA A 121 -5.08 -3.92 24.16
C ALA A 121 -6.44 -3.65 23.55
N LEU A 122 -6.47 -2.87 22.47
CA LEU A 122 -7.73 -2.58 21.79
C LEU A 122 -8.25 -3.80 21.06
N ASP A 123 -7.37 -4.61 20.51
CA ASP A 123 -7.78 -5.85 19.84
C ASP A 123 -8.53 -6.76 20.80
N HIS A 124 -8.09 -6.80 22.04
CA HIS A 124 -8.76 -7.61 23.06
C HIS A 124 -10.13 -7.06 23.44
N LEU A 125 -10.28 -5.75 23.36
CA LEU A 125 -11.57 -5.13 23.68
C LEU A 125 -12.59 -5.31 22.58
N ASP A 126 -12.10 -5.63 21.39
CA ASP A 126 -12.93 -5.72 20.22
C ASP A 126 -12.99 -7.17 19.76
N PRO A 127 -13.66 -7.97 20.49
CA PRO A 127 -13.78 -9.35 20.06
C PRO A 127 -14.70 -9.40 18.91
N PRO A 128 -14.38 -9.16 18.09
CA PRO A 128 -14.77 -9.38 17.04
C PRO A 128 -14.89 -8.76 15.83
N ARG A 129 -14.45 -8.30 15.70
CA ARG A 129 -14.42 -8.03 14.49
C ARG A 129 -13.92 -7.77 13.40
N ILE A 130 -13.42 -7.64 13.51
CA ILE A 130 -13.03 -7.44 12.42
C ILE A 130 -12.74 -7.68 11.50
N ALA A 131 -12.50 -7.68 11.83
CA ALA A 131 -12.24 -8.13 10.75
C ALA A 131 -12.08 -8.36 10.04
N THR A 132 -12.02 -8.31 10.45
CA THR A 132 -11.98 -8.87 9.58
C THR A 132 -11.83 -9.17 9.03
N GLY A 133 -11.72 -9.09 9.96
CA GLY A 133 -11.67 -9.58 9.15
C GLY A 133 -11.46 -10.05 8.93
N LYS A 134 -11.18 -9.87 9.28
CA LYS A 134 -11.18 -10.48 8.87
C LYS A 134 -11.13 -11.04 8.42
N ALA A 135 -10.74 -10.90 9.47
CA ALA A 135 -10.91 -11.52 9.00
C ALA A 135 -10.81 -11.85 8.71
N ASP A 136 -10.70 -11.54 9.52
CA ASP A 136 -10.91 -12.05 9.00
C ASP A 136 -10.52 -12.35 8.82
N ARG A 137 -9.99 -12.24 9.50
CA ARG A 137 -9.89 -12.66 9.11
C ARG A 137 -9.80 -13.14 8.84
N LYS A 138 -9.36 -12.89 9.90
CA LYS A 138 -9.57 -13.32 9.64
C LYS A 138 -9.51 -13.59 9.35
N SER A 139 -9.37 -13.27 10.68
CA SER A 139 -9.63 -13.60 10.18
C SER A 139 -9.44 -13.66 10.01
N THR A 140 -8.97 -13.35 11.03
CA THR A 140 -9.11 -13.61 10.52
C THR A 140 -8.92 -13.77 10.20
N ARG A 141 -8.39 -13.71 10.96
CA ARG A 141 -8.55 -14.03 10.35
C ARG A 141 -8.51 -14.19 9.71
#